data_f3391166c0156bed1d34a41b508ee9fd
#
_entry.id   f3391166c0156bed1d34a41b508ee9fd
#
_cell.length_a   1.000
_cell.length_b   1.000
_cell.length_c   1.000
_cell.angle_alpha   90.00
_cell.angle_beta   90.00
_cell.angle_gamma   90.00
#
_symmetry.space_group_name_H-M   'P 1'
#
loop_
_entity.id
_entity.type
_entity.pdbx_description
1 polymer ?
#
loop_
_entity_poly.entity_id
_entity_poly.type
_entity_poly.pdbx_seq_one_letter_code
_entity_poly.pdbx_strand_id
1 'polypeptide(L)'
;MQIEDSCSLLLFAEEGRMFSMLVDHAERFPEASPYLMLTILPFCAITVHDGVIFARKYFGSSLPSDTEDINRLRNRTKSLSADGLSFKDYSDETATVVAELSSLMKNHTGLLGPILNAIQPETSIVYYDGLPILTSYVHARYVEKKHGAGSPLLNEEENRQIGFDIGKAAAVNCVVAKLTGLIAESCKAEEFNAVSRDLHFPRLLAPLASKGVRNEACFFMLSELLTQINSVEALHRSGFFSDLLYLKFQSAALLTAVRSMKSFVNTAMSSPAEFGCTADSIKLLSSTIPRKTRKAIEKTADLRNAFVHYDFPTLVGKKGCNGEPPLAILEKGIQKTVGSSIEEYYAMLQDSAARLSSNIAEAIELPSPTNR
;
A
#
# COMPACT_ATOMS: atom_id res chain seq x y z
N MET A 1 -0.59 -0.31 -34.84
CA MET A 1 0.19 0.21 -33.70
C MET A 1 1.14 -0.89 -33.28
N GLN A 2 2.45 -0.75 -33.55
CA GLN A 2 3.43 -1.70 -33.00
C GLN A 2 3.65 -1.31 -31.54
N ILE A 3 3.10 -2.10 -30.61
CA ILE A 3 3.36 -1.94 -29.19
C ILE A 3 4.69 -2.62 -28.90
N GLU A 4 5.74 -1.82 -28.76
CA GLU A 4 7.10 -2.30 -28.49
C GLU A 4 7.25 -2.95 -27.11
N ASP A 5 6.23 -2.81 -26.24
CA ASP A 5 6.23 -3.29 -24.85
C ASP A 5 4.92 -4.01 -24.52
N SER A 6 4.84 -5.25 -24.97
CA SER A 6 3.67 -6.10 -24.73
C SER A 6 3.50 -6.47 -23.25
N CYS A 7 4.57 -6.49 -22.44
CA CYS A 7 4.53 -6.79 -21.03
C CYS A 7 3.87 -5.63 -20.25
N SER A 8 4.26 -4.39 -20.51
CA SER A 8 3.60 -3.22 -19.92
C SER A 8 2.12 -3.11 -20.31
N LEU A 9 1.79 -3.48 -21.56
CA LEU A 9 0.39 -3.49 -22.00
C LEU A 9 -0.43 -4.56 -21.28
N LEU A 10 0.11 -5.78 -21.11
CA LEU A 10 -0.55 -6.83 -20.34
C LEU A 10 -0.78 -6.39 -18.89
N LEU A 11 0.22 -5.80 -18.26
CA LEU A 11 0.12 -5.27 -16.90
C LEU A 11 -1.00 -4.23 -16.79
N PHE A 12 -1.03 -3.28 -17.72
CA PHE A 12 -2.06 -2.23 -17.78
C PHE A 12 -3.47 -2.81 -18.01
N ALA A 13 -3.58 -3.88 -18.79
CA ALA A 13 -4.83 -4.59 -19.02
C ALA A 13 -5.30 -5.35 -17.75
N GLU A 14 -4.38 -5.99 -17.01
CA GLU A 14 -4.70 -6.66 -15.74
C GLU A 14 -5.22 -5.67 -14.69
N GLU A 15 -4.71 -4.45 -14.67
CA GLU A 15 -5.25 -3.38 -13.82
C GLU A 15 -6.66 -2.97 -14.25
N GLY A 16 -6.93 -2.93 -15.54
CA GLY A 16 -8.28 -2.72 -16.07
C GLY A 16 -9.24 -3.83 -15.61
N ARG A 17 -8.78 -5.09 -15.55
CA ARG A 17 -9.54 -6.20 -14.98
C ARG A 17 -9.83 -5.96 -13.49
N MET A 18 -8.84 -5.60 -12.72
CA MET A 18 -8.99 -5.27 -11.30
C MET A 18 -10.06 -4.18 -11.09
N PHE A 19 -10.02 -3.09 -11.83
CA PHE A 19 -11.03 -2.04 -11.73
C PHE A 19 -12.43 -2.52 -12.12
N SER A 20 -12.56 -3.37 -13.14
CA SER A 20 -13.84 -3.97 -13.50
C SER A 20 -14.40 -4.86 -12.40
N MET A 21 -13.55 -5.62 -11.72
CA MET A 21 -13.95 -6.43 -10.56
C MET A 21 -14.36 -5.56 -9.36
N LEU A 22 -13.73 -4.41 -9.14
CA LEU A 22 -14.13 -3.48 -8.08
C LEU A 22 -15.54 -2.93 -8.31
N VAL A 23 -15.89 -2.61 -9.56
CA VAL A 23 -17.25 -2.17 -9.92
C VAL A 23 -18.26 -3.30 -9.69
N ASP A 24 -17.99 -4.51 -10.19
CA ASP A 24 -18.85 -5.68 -9.98
C ASP A 24 -19.05 -6.00 -8.49
N HIS A 25 -17.97 -5.91 -7.69
CA HIS A 25 -18.04 -6.11 -6.25
C HIS A 25 -18.92 -5.05 -5.57
N ALA A 26 -18.76 -3.77 -5.93
CA ALA A 26 -19.53 -2.69 -5.33
C ALA A 26 -21.03 -2.81 -5.63
N GLU A 27 -21.39 -3.32 -6.80
CA GLU A 27 -22.79 -3.58 -7.18
C GLU A 27 -23.38 -4.80 -6.46
N ARG A 28 -22.59 -5.86 -6.26
CA ARG A 28 -23.07 -7.14 -5.70
C ARG A 28 -22.99 -7.22 -4.19
N PHE A 29 -22.00 -6.56 -3.58
CA PHE A 29 -21.68 -6.64 -2.16
C PHE A 29 -21.49 -5.23 -1.55
N PRO A 30 -22.52 -4.38 -1.55
CA PRO A 30 -22.39 -2.98 -1.12
C PRO A 30 -21.93 -2.85 0.34
N GLU A 31 -22.30 -3.78 1.24
CA GLU A 31 -21.93 -3.74 2.65
C GLU A 31 -20.44 -4.08 2.89
N ALA A 32 -19.84 -4.95 2.05
CA ALA A 32 -18.44 -5.34 2.15
C ALA A 32 -17.50 -4.37 1.37
N SER A 33 -18.05 -3.59 0.45
CA SER A 33 -17.29 -2.72 -0.44
C SER A 33 -16.44 -1.65 0.26
N PRO A 34 -16.86 -1.01 1.36
CA PRO A 34 -16.03 -0.02 2.03
C PRO A 34 -14.67 -0.57 2.47
N TYR A 35 -14.61 -1.77 3.04
CA TYR A 35 -13.34 -2.38 3.46
C TYR A 35 -12.42 -2.68 2.27
N LEU A 36 -12.99 -3.23 1.18
CA LEU A 36 -12.25 -3.47 -0.06
C LEU A 36 -11.70 -2.16 -0.64
N MET A 37 -12.56 -1.13 -0.77
CA MET A 37 -12.17 0.15 -1.36
C MET A 37 -11.05 0.84 -0.57
N LEU A 38 -11.14 0.82 0.76
CA LEU A 38 -10.10 1.38 1.62
C LEU A 38 -8.78 0.59 1.52
N THR A 39 -8.87 -0.74 1.42
CA THR A 39 -7.70 -1.63 1.31
C THR A 39 -6.98 -1.45 -0.02
N ILE A 40 -7.72 -1.29 -1.13
CA ILE A 40 -7.15 -1.21 -2.48
C ILE A 40 -6.73 0.21 -2.88
N LEU A 41 -7.20 1.25 -2.17
CA LEU A 41 -6.97 2.66 -2.51
C LEU A 41 -5.50 3.02 -2.80
N PRO A 42 -4.50 2.59 -2.00
CA PRO A 42 -3.09 2.88 -2.28
C PRO A 42 -2.61 2.32 -3.63
N PHE A 43 -3.07 1.14 -3.98
CA PHE A 43 -2.72 0.47 -5.24
C PHE A 43 -3.41 1.11 -6.44
N CYS A 44 -4.68 1.53 -6.26
CA CYS A 44 -5.39 2.34 -7.26
C CYS A 44 -4.64 3.65 -7.54
N ALA A 45 -4.14 4.33 -6.51
CA ALA A 45 -3.39 5.58 -6.69
C ALA A 45 -2.08 5.37 -7.48
N ILE A 46 -1.35 4.28 -7.21
CA ILE A 46 -0.15 3.91 -7.98
C ILE A 46 -0.53 3.63 -9.44
N THR A 47 -1.53 2.79 -9.67
CA THR A 47 -2.00 2.40 -11.01
C THR A 47 -2.45 3.60 -11.81
N VAL A 48 -3.30 4.45 -11.24
CA VAL A 48 -3.88 5.59 -11.94
C VAL A 48 -2.82 6.63 -12.29
N HIS A 49 -1.92 6.96 -11.36
CA HIS A 49 -0.85 7.93 -11.61
C HIS A 49 0.09 7.45 -12.72
N ASP A 50 0.71 6.29 -12.55
CA ASP A 50 1.71 5.78 -13.49
C ASP A 50 1.05 5.27 -14.79
N GLY A 51 -0.19 4.74 -14.71
CA GLY A 51 -0.97 4.27 -15.85
C GLY A 51 -1.42 5.39 -16.79
N VAL A 52 -1.81 6.55 -16.27
CA VAL A 52 -2.14 7.72 -17.12
C VAL A 52 -0.91 8.18 -17.90
N ILE A 53 0.26 8.19 -17.28
CA ILE A 53 1.53 8.53 -17.96
C ILE A 53 1.81 7.54 -19.09
N PHE A 54 1.69 6.24 -18.81
CA PHE A 54 1.85 5.18 -19.79
C PHE A 54 0.84 5.30 -20.95
N ALA A 55 -0.46 5.43 -20.61
CA ALA A 55 -1.52 5.53 -21.58
C ALA A 55 -1.37 6.75 -22.52
N ARG A 56 -0.94 7.89 -22.01
CA ARG A 56 -0.67 9.08 -22.84
C ARG A 56 0.43 8.87 -23.86
N LYS A 57 1.47 8.12 -23.50
CA LYS A 57 2.57 7.79 -24.40
C LYS A 57 2.09 7.01 -25.64
N TYR A 58 1.08 6.15 -25.49
CA TYR A 58 0.60 5.25 -26.55
C TYR A 58 -0.71 5.69 -27.20
N PHE A 59 -1.61 6.37 -26.46
CA PHE A 59 -2.97 6.71 -26.92
C PHE A 59 -3.20 8.21 -27.08
N GLY A 60 -2.22 9.05 -26.75
CA GLY A 60 -2.27 10.50 -26.95
C GLY A 60 -2.65 11.31 -25.71
N SER A 61 -2.57 12.64 -25.83
CA SER A 61 -2.66 13.59 -24.72
C SER A 61 -4.09 13.94 -24.28
N SER A 62 -5.13 13.44 -24.98
CA SER A 62 -6.55 13.73 -24.65
C SER A 62 -7.06 12.98 -23.41
N LEU A 63 -6.23 12.15 -22.79
CA LEU A 63 -6.58 11.40 -21.59
C LEU A 63 -6.62 12.32 -20.35
N PRO A 64 -7.39 11.92 -19.30
CA PRO A 64 -7.48 12.68 -18.05
C PRO A 64 -6.11 13.09 -17.52
N SER A 65 -6.02 14.29 -16.97
CA SER A 65 -4.79 14.73 -16.29
C SER A 65 -4.70 14.08 -14.93
N ASP A 66 -3.49 13.78 -14.52
CA ASP A 66 -3.18 13.45 -13.15
C ASP A 66 -3.55 14.63 -12.24
N THR A 67 -4.27 14.36 -11.17
CA THR A 67 -4.68 15.40 -10.22
C THR A 67 -3.67 15.50 -9.06
N GLU A 68 -3.63 16.67 -8.40
CA GLU A 68 -2.77 16.85 -7.23
C GLU A 68 -3.11 15.83 -6.13
N ASP A 69 -4.38 15.45 -6.00
CA ASP A 69 -4.84 14.48 -5.01
C ASP A 69 -4.35 13.07 -5.31
N ILE A 70 -4.39 12.63 -6.57
CA ILE A 70 -3.83 11.34 -7.00
C ILE A 70 -2.33 11.30 -6.74
N ASN A 71 -1.61 12.36 -7.10
CA ASN A 71 -0.18 12.50 -6.84
C ASN A 71 0.13 12.40 -5.34
N ARG A 72 -0.67 13.06 -4.50
CA ARG A 72 -0.53 13.03 -3.05
C ARG A 72 -0.74 11.62 -2.51
N LEU A 73 -1.84 10.95 -2.85
CA LEU A 73 -2.11 9.57 -2.46
C LEU A 73 -0.97 8.63 -2.85
N ARG A 74 -0.54 8.74 -4.11
CA ARG A 74 0.58 7.93 -4.64
C ARG A 74 1.88 8.17 -3.87
N ASN A 75 2.20 9.42 -3.50
CA ASN A 75 3.40 9.71 -2.74
C ASN A 75 3.32 9.18 -1.30
N ARG A 76 2.15 9.17 -0.69
CA ARG A 76 1.95 8.61 0.64
C ARG A 76 2.12 7.10 0.70
N THR A 77 1.90 6.38 -0.40
CA THR A 77 2.18 4.93 -0.46
C THR A 77 3.66 4.58 -0.32
N LYS A 78 4.55 5.55 -0.48
CA LYS A 78 6.00 5.34 -0.33
C LYS A 78 6.48 5.35 1.13
N SER A 79 5.62 5.77 2.07
CA SER A 79 6.01 5.93 3.48
C SER A 79 7.34 6.69 3.62
N LEU A 80 8.24 6.25 4.52
CA LEU A 80 9.58 6.83 4.68
C LEU A 80 10.57 6.52 3.54
N SER A 81 10.16 5.71 2.56
CA SER A 81 11.00 5.46 1.37
C SER A 81 10.91 6.59 0.32
N ALA A 82 10.01 7.57 0.53
CA ALA A 82 9.90 8.74 -0.34
C ALA A 82 11.14 9.63 -0.21
N ASP A 83 11.65 10.10 -1.35
CA ASP A 83 12.74 11.06 -1.36
C ASP A 83 12.32 12.35 -0.65
N GLY A 84 13.08 12.73 0.37
CA GLY A 84 12.89 13.98 1.12
C GLY A 84 11.96 13.89 2.34
N LEU A 85 11.31 12.78 2.65
CA LEU A 85 10.57 12.63 3.90
C LEU A 85 11.49 12.13 5.02
N SER A 86 11.74 12.97 6.00
CA SER A 86 12.48 12.57 7.20
C SER A 86 11.56 11.83 8.18
N PHE A 87 12.16 11.03 9.09
CA PHE A 87 11.35 10.42 10.16
C PHE A 87 10.71 11.47 11.08
N LYS A 88 11.35 12.62 11.24
CA LYS A 88 10.78 13.75 12.00
C LYS A 88 9.48 14.24 11.34
N ASP A 89 9.50 14.51 10.03
CA ASP A 89 8.31 14.96 9.29
C ASP A 89 7.21 13.90 9.38
N TYR A 90 7.56 12.63 9.25
CA TYR A 90 6.61 11.52 9.44
C TYR A 90 6.01 11.49 10.85
N SER A 91 6.83 11.75 11.89
CA SER A 91 6.37 11.81 13.28
C SER A 91 5.42 12.98 13.53
N ASP A 92 5.70 14.15 12.94
CA ASP A 92 4.86 15.35 13.05
C ASP A 92 3.52 15.14 12.33
N GLU A 93 3.53 14.57 11.12
CA GLU A 93 2.31 14.15 10.42
C GLU A 93 1.50 13.14 11.25
N THR A 94 2.17 12.13 11.83
CA THR A 94 1.54 11.12 12.68
C THR A 94 0.81 11.76 13.86
N ALA A 95 1.48 12.64 14.58
CA ALA A 95 0.89 13.32 15.75
C ALA A 95 -0.37 14.12 15.35
N THR A 96 -0.33 14.78 14.19
CA THR A 96 -1.48 15.52 13.66
C THR A 96 -2.66 14.61 13.35
N VAL A 97 -2.43 13.51 12.63
CA VAL A 97 -3.48 12.54 12.27
C VAL A 97 -4.09 11.87 13.50
N VAL A 98 -3.25 11.48 14.49
CA VAL A 98 -3.72 10.87 15.74
C VAL A 98 -4.59 11.84 16.55
N ALA A 99 -4.17 13.11 16.66
CA ALA A 99 -4.93 14.12 17.36
C ALA A 99 -6.30 14.36 16.71
N GLU A 100 -6.35 14.42 15.37
CA GLU A 100 -7.60 14.60 14.63
C GLU A 100 -8.53 13.39 14.75
N LEU A 101 -8.03 12.16 14.58
CA LEU A 101 -8.82 10.95 14.79
C LEU A 101 -9.39 10.92 16.21
N SER A 102 -8.57 11.21 17.22
CA SER A 102 -9.03 11.26 18.60
C SER A 102 -10.11 12.33 18.81
N SER A 103 -9.98 13.49 18.17
CA SER A 103 -11.00 14.55 18.22
C SER A 103 -12.31 14.15 17.55
N LEU A 104 -12.23 13.49 16.39
CA LEU A 104 -13.42 13.01 15.69
C LEU A 104 -14.16 11.91 16.45
N MET A 105 -13.43 11.00 17.08
CA MET A 105 -14.01 9.87 17.81
C MET A 105 -14.49 10.25 19.21
N LYS A 106 -13.83 11.21 19.88
CA LYS A 106 -14.12 11.65 21.25
C LYS A 106 -14.88 12.99 21.27
N ASN A 107 -16.02 13.04 20.61
CA ASN A 107 -16.83 14.24 20.46
C ASN A 107 -18.10 14.26 21.32
N HIS A 108 -18.24 13.34 22.28
CA HIS A 108 -19.38 13.29 23.18
C HIS A 108 -19.39 14.50 24.12
N THR A 109 -20.54 15.16 24.19
CA THR A 109 -20.77 16.34 25.04
C THR A 109 -21.79 16.04 26.15
N GLY A 110 -21.97 16.96 27.08
CA GLY A 110 -22.90 16.82 28.21
C GLY A 110 -22.31 16.11 29.43
N LEU A 111 -23.18 15.79 30.42
CA LEU A 111 -22.75 15.28 31.72
C LEU A 111 -21.99 13.96 31.67
N LEU A 112 -22.35 13.08 30.77
CA LEU A 112 -21.70 11.78 30.56
C LEU A 112 -20.58 11.82 29.49
N GLY A 113 -20.38 12.95 28.82
CA GLY A 113 -19.38 13.14 27.76
C GLY A 113 -18.00 12.66 28.17
N PRO A 114 -17.41 13.04 29.31
CA PRO A 114 -16.11 12.58 29.74
C PRO A 114 -15.99 11.06 29.88
N ILE A 115 -17.03 10.39 30.39
CA ILE A 115 -17.06 8.93 30.55
C ILE A 115 -17.13 8.25 29.18
N LEU A 116 -18.04 8.71 28.30
CA LEU A 116 -18.21 8.17 26.96
C LEU A 116 -16.93 8.34 26.14
N ASN A 117 -16.30 9.50 26.20
CA ASN A 117 -15.03 9.76 25.51
C ASN A 117 -13.88 8.89 26.05
N ALA A 118 -13.89 8.53 27.34
CA ALA A 118 -12.86 7.66 27.93
C ALA A 118 -12.96 6.20 27.48
N ILE A 119 -14.19 5.73 27.17
CA ILE A 119 -14.44 4.35 26.74
C ILE A 119 -14.54 4.20 25.21
N GLN A 120 -14.57 5.31 24.47
CA GLN A 120 -14.66 5.31 23.01
C GLN A 120 -13.32 4.88 22.39
N PRO A 121 -13.29 3.83 21.55
CA PRO A 121 -12.10 3.47 20.78
C PRO A 121 -11.67 4.58 19.81
N GLU A 122 -10.37 4.79 19.64
CA GLU A 122 -9.84 5.81 18.74
C GLU A 122 -9.42 5.27 17.39
N THR A 123 -9.33 3.95 17.25
CA THR A 123 -8.86 3.32 16.02
C THR A 123 -9.50 1.96 15.80
N SER A 124 -9.51 1.52 14.54
CA SER A 124 -9.95 0.17 14.18
C SER A 124 -8.87 -0.51 13.36
N ILE A 125 -8.77 -1.83 13.49
CA ILE A 125 -7.96 -2.67 12.61
C ILE A 125 -8.90 -3.56 11.81
N VAL A 126 -8.72 -3.58 10.50
CA VAL A 126 -9.45 -4.46 9.58
C VAL A 126 -8.59 -5.69 9.28
N TYR A 127 -9.22 -6.85 9.34
CA TYR A 127 -8.60 -8.15 9.09
C TYR A 127 -9.29 -8.85 7.93
N TYR A 128 -8.51 -9.50 7.09
CA TYR A 128 -8.96 -10.44 6.07
C TYR A 128 -8.25 -11.77 6.31
N ASP A 129 -9.01 -12.83 6.52
CA ASP A 129 -8.46 -14.18 6.80
C ASP A 129 -7.37 -14.17 7.90
N GLY A 130 -7.62 -13.39 8.95
CA GLY A 130 -6.69 -13.23 10.08
C GLY A 130 -5.51 -12.27 9.84
N LEU A 131 -5.29 -11.82 8.62
CA LEU A 131 -4.26 -10.83 8.28
C LEU A 131 -4.74 -9.42 8.57
N PRO A 132 -4.02 -8.59 9.35
CA PRO A 132 -4.32 -7.18 9.47
C PRO A 132 -3.98 -6.46 8.16
N ILE A 133 -4.99 -5.91 7.49
CA ILE A 133 -4.87 -5.33 6.15
C ILE A 133 -5.04 -3.82 6.10
N LEU A 134 -5.65 -3.23 7.14
CA LEU A 134 -5.88 -1.79 7.20
C LEU A 134 -6.02 -1.37 8.67
N THR A 135 -5.63 -0.13 8.97
CA THR A 135 -6.02 0.56 10.20
C THR A 135 -6.67 1.89 9.85
N SER A 136 -7.61 2.36 10.67
CA SER A 136 -8.22 3.68 10.47
C SER A 136 -7.18 4.80 10.46
N TYR A 137 -6.08 4.65 11.22
CA TYR A 137 -4.94 5.57 11.17
C TYR A 137 -4.27 5.60 9.79
N VAL A 138 -3.92 4.43 9.23
CA VAL A 138 -3.27 4.34 7.91
C VAL A 138 -4.17 4.95 6.83
N HIS A 139 -5.49 4.68 6.90
CA HIS A 139 -6.45 5.29 6.00
C HIS A 139 -6.48 6.82 6.17
N ALA A 140 -6.61 7.31 7.40
CA ALA A 140 -6.63 8.75 7.69
C ALA A 140 -5.39 9.46 7.13
N ARG A 141 -4.20 8.85 7.28
CA ARG A 141 -2.97 9.38 6.71
C ARG A 141 -3.00 9.47 5.18
N TYR A 142 -3.60 8.51 4.49
CA TYR A 142 -3.73 8.59 3.02
C TYR A 142 -4.62 9.75 2.58
N VAL A 143 -5.69 10.04 3.31
CA VAL A 143 -6.66 11.10 2.99
C VAL A 143 -6.38 12.45 3.67
N GLU A 144 -5.28 12.58 4.43
CA GLU A 144 -4.90 13.85 5.06
C GLU A 144 -4.60 14.94 4.02
N LYS A 145 -5.03 16.18 4.29
CA LYS A 145 -4.77 17.35 3.46
C LYS A 145 -3.34 17.87 3.64
N LYS A 146 -2.82 18.49 2.60
CA LYS A 146 -1.66 19.36 2.72
C LYS A 146 -2.09 20.64 3.44
N HIS A 147 -1.34 21.01 4.47
CA HIS A 147 -1.62 22.15 5.36
C HIS A 147 -2.48 23.27 4.77
N GLY A 148 -3.66 23.46 5.34
CA GLY A 148 -4.62 24.51 5.01
C GLY A 148 -5.49 24.84 6.24
N ALA A 149 -6.26 25.94 6.19
CA ALA A 149 -7.21 26.28 7.25
C ALA A 149 -8.36 25.25 7.30
N GLY A 150 -8.54 24.56 8.40
CA GLY A 150 -9.61 23.57 8.64
C GLY A 150 -9.10 22.23 9.13
N SER A 151 -9.98 21.21 9.15
CA SER A 151 -9.60 19.84 9.51
C SER A 151 -8.51 19.32 8.57
N PRO A 152 -7.45 18.66 9.08
CA PRO A 152 -6.43 18.05 8.26
C PRO A 152 -6.95 16.84 7.46
N LEU A 153 -8.07 16.24 7.85
CA LEU A 153 -8.68 15.16 7.10
C LEU A 153 -9.64 15.69 6.03
N LEU A 154 -9.73 14.95 4.91
CA LEU A 154 -10.65 15.25 3.83
C LEU A 154 -12.10 15.14 4.30
N ASN A 155 -12.95 16.07 3.88
CA ASN A 155 -14.40 15.95 4.07
C ASN A 155 -15.02 15.00 3.03
N GLU A 156 -16.31 14.72 3.16
CA GLU A 156 -17.04 13.80 2.28
C GLU A 156 -16.96 14.19 0.81
N GLU A 157 -17.11 15.48 0.49
CA GLU A 157 -17.06 15.99 -0.89
C GLU A 157 -15.67 15.82 -1.51
N GLU A 158 -14.61 16.10 -0.75
CA GLU A 158 -13.23 15.91 -1.20
C GLU A 158 -12.90 14.43 -1.42
N ASN A 159 -13.36 13.54 -0.53
CA ASN A 159 -13.22 12.10 -0.71
C ASN A 159 -13.97 11.60 -1.95
N ARG A 160 -15.19 12.13 -2.19
CA ARG A 160 -15.97 11.82 -3.38
C ARG A 160 -15.27 12.29 -4.65
N GLN A 161 -14.65 13.47 -4.64
CA GLN A 161 -13.90 14.00 -5.77
C GLN A 161 -12.68 13.13 -6.11
N ILE A 162 -11.93 12.68 -5.10
CA ILE A 162 -10.80 11.73 -5.30
C ILE A 162 -11.31 10.43 -5.93
N GLY A 163 -12.40 9.87 -5.41
CA GLY A 163 -13.01 8.66 -5.96
C GLY A 163 -13.42 8.84 -7.44
N PHE A 164 -13.98 9.98 -7.79
CA PHE A 164 -14.37 10.31 -9.15
C PHE A 164 -13.15 10.44 -10.08
N ASP A 165 -12.08 11.07 -9.64
CA ASP A 165 -10.86 11.24 -10.44
C ASP A 165 -10.14 9.90 -10.65
N ILE A 166 -10.10 9.04 -9.62
CA ILE A 166 -9.61 7.66 -9.74
C ILE A 166 -10.49 6.90 -10.75
N GLY A 167 -11.81 7.00 -10.63
CA GLY A 167 -12.76 6.34 -11.52
C GLY A 167 -12.60 6.73 -12.99
N LYS A 168 -12.41 8.02 -13.29
CA LYS A 168 -12.13 8.50 -14.66
C LYS A 168 -10.86 7.89 -15.25
N ALA A 169 -9.80 7.88 -14.46
CA ALA A 169 -8.53 7.32 -14.93
C ALA A 169 -8.61 5.78 -15.06
N ALA A 170 -9.27 5.11 -14.12
CA ALA A 170 -9.52 3.66 -14.17
C ALA A 170 -10.33 3.25 -15.40
N ALA A 171 -11.27 4.08 -15.85
CA ALA A 171 -12.04 3.83 -17.07
C ALA A 171 -11.14 3.67 -18.31
N VAL A 172 -10.03 4.40 -18.37
CA VAL A 172 -9.03 4.26 -19.45
C VAL A 172 -8.41 2.86 -19.43
N ASN A 173 -8.02 2.37 -18.26
CA ASN A 173 -7.47 1.02 -18.11
C ASN A 173 -8.48 -0.03 -18.57
N CYS A 174 -9.74 0.10 -18.16
CA CYS A 174 -10.81 -0.82 -18.55
C CYS A 174 -11.05 -0.82 -20.07
N VAL A 175 -11.06 0.36 -20.72
CA VAL A 175 -11.25 0.46 -22.18
C VAL A 175 -10.08 -0.20 -22.91
N VAL A 176 -8.84 0.07 -22.50
CA VAL A 176 -7.65 -0.54 -23.12
C VAL A 176 -7.66 -2.05 -22.92
N ALA A 177 -8.00 -2.53 -21.73
CA ALA A 177 -8.12 -3.95 -21.45
C ALA A 177 -9.10 -4.67 -22.39
N LYS A 178 -10.26 -4.05 -22.65
CA LYS A 178 -11.25 -4.58 -23.61
C LYS A 178 -10.76 -4.53 -25.05
N LEU A 179 -10.17 -3.41 -25.48
CA LEU A 179 -9.70 -3.22 -26.85
C LEU A 179 -8.54 -4.15 -27.22
N THR A 180 -7.71 -4.51 -26.25
CA THR A 180 -6.57 -5.42 -26.48
C THR A 180 -6.97 -6.89 -26.52
N GLY A 181 -8.18 -7.24 -26.06
CA GLY A 181 -8.64 -8.62 -25.97
C GLY A 181 -7.80 -9.49 -25.01
N LEU A 182 -6.96 -8.87 -24.20
CA LEU A 182 -6.09 -9.57 -23.24
C LEU A 182 -6.86 -10.09 -22.02
N ILE A 183 -8.11 -9.63 -21.83
CA ILE A 183 -8.94 -9.97 -20.67
C ILE A 183 -10.29 -10.48 -21.17
N ALA A 184 -10.76 -11.59 -20.59
CA ALA A 184 -12.09 -12.14 -20.85
C ALA A 184 -13.20 -11.18 -20.35
N GLU A 185 -14.34 -11.16 -21.06
CA GLU A 185 -15.44 -10.18 -20.85
C GLU A 185 -16.14 -10.23 -19.49
N SER A 186 -15.98 -11.29 -18.70
CA SER A 186 -16.68 -11.43 -17.40
C SER A 186 -15.72 -11.66 -16.26
N CYS A 187 -15.38 -10.60 -15.56
CA CYS A 187 -14.67 -10.68 -14.27
C CYS A 187 -15.71 -10.57 -13.14
N LYS A 188 -16.13 -11.71 -12.58
CA LYS A 188 -16.99 -11.72 -11.39
C LYS A 188 -16.13 -11.66 -10.14
N ALA A 189 -16.43 -10.70 -9.27
CA ALA A 189 -15.82 -10.61 -7.97
C ALA A 189 -16.49 -11.54 -6.96
N GLU A 190 -15.72 -12.11 -6.06
CA GLU A 190 -16.23 -12.75 -4.84
C GLU A 190 -16.35 -11.72 -3.72
N GLU A 191 -17.12 -12.04 -2.68
CA GLU A 191 -17.28 -11.17 -1.52
C GLU A 191 -15.97 -11.02 -0.75
N PHE A 192 -15.58 -9.77 -0.48
CA PHE A 192 -14.39 -9.46 0.32
C PHE A 192 -14.74 -9.49 1.81
N ASN A 193 -14.63 -10.67 2.41
CA ASN A 193 -15.03 -10.92 3.80
C ASN A 193 -13.99 -10.40 4.79
N ALA A 194 -14.05 -9.10 5.07
CA ALA A 194 -13.20 -8.45 6.05
C ALA A 194 -13.97 -8.16 7.34
N VAL A 195 -13.27 -8.22 8.48
CA VAL A 195 -13.83 -7.90 9.80
C VAL A 195 -13.02 -6.79 10.44
N SER A 196 -13.68 -5.89 11.17
CA SER A 196 -13.02 -4.83 11.91
C SER A 196 -13.04 -5.08 13.40
N ARG A 197 -12.00 -4.58 14.08
CA ARG A 197 -11.90 -4.58 15.54
C ARG A 197 -11.50 -3.19 16.02
N ASP A 198 -12.33 -2.62 16.87
CA ASP A 198 -12.10 -1.32 17.48
C ASP A 198 -11.19 -1.44 18.71
N LEU A 199 -10.27 -0.49 18.85
CA LEU A 199 -9.19 -0.53 19.83
C LEU A 199 -8.85 0.86 20.34
N HIS A 200 -8.20 0.89 21.51
CA HIS A 200 -7.64 2.10 22.10
C HIS A 200 -6.16 2.25 21.79
N PHE A 201 -5.70 3.42 21.37
CA PHE A 201 -4.29 3.70 21.09
C PHE A 201 -3.35 3.29 22.23
N PRO A 202 -3.63 3.59 23.52
CA PRO A 202 -2.73 3.18 24.59
C PRO A 202 -2.48 1.68 24.67
N ARG A 203 -3.49 0.85 24.32
CA ARG A 203 -3.35 -0.61 24.29
C ARG A 203 -2.48 -1.09 23.12
N LEU A 204 -2.57 -0.40 21.98
CA LEU A 204 -1.77 -0.71 20.80
C LEU A 204 -0.30 -0.29 20.96
N LEU A 205 -0.06 0.82 21.67
CA LEU A 205 1.29 1.37 21.87
C LEU A 205 2.06 0.67 23.00
N ALA A 206 1.35 0.10 23.99
CA ALA A 206 1.95 -0.51 25.18
C ALA A 206 3.01 -1.58 24.88
N PRO A 207 2.84 -2.51 23.92
CA PRO A 207 3.85 -3.53 23.62
C PRO A 207 5.18 -2.94 23.16
N LEU A 208 5.18 -1.97 22.25
CA LEU A 208 6.41 -1.29 21.82
C LEU A 208 7.03 -0.46 22.93
N ALA A 209 6.21 0.24 23.71
CA ALA A 209 6.67 1.02 24.85
C ALA A 209 7.38 0.13 25.90
N SER A 210 6.86 -1.06 26.16
CA SER A 210 7.49 -2.05 27.06
C SER A 210 8.85 -2.56 26.53
N LYS A 211 9.03 -2.56 25.22
CA LYS A 211 10.28 -2.91 24.52
C LYS A 211 11.24 -1.71 24.37
N GLY A 212 10.92 -0.56 24.99
CA GLY A 212 11.78 0.63 24.97
C GLY A 212 11.61 1.52 23.74
N VAL A 213 10.52 1.38 22.97
CA VAL A 213 10.13 2.31 21.90
C VAL A 213 8.95 3.14 22.36
N ARG A 214 9.20 4.41 22.69
CA ARG A 214 8.18 5.32 23.23
C ARG A 214 7.60 6.28 22.18
N ASN A 215 8.18 6.35 20.99
CA ASN A 215 7.68 7.19 19.92
C ASN A 215 6.54 6.47 19.19
N GLU A 216 5.33 7.03 19.24
CA GLU A 216 4.13 6.48 18.61
C GLU A 216 4.27 6.33 17.10
N ALA A 217 4.99 7.24 16.44
CA ALA A 217 5.21 7.16 14.99
C ALA A 217 5.90 5.85 14.56
N CYS A 218 6.70 5.23 15.45
CA CYS A 218 7.28 3.92 15.18
C CYS A 218 6.22 2.83 15.03
N PHE A 219 5.21 2.82 15.91
CA PHE A 219 4.09 1.89 15.83
C PHE A 219 3.31 2.09 14.54
N PHE A 220 2.98 3.33 14.21
CA PHE A 220 2.19 3.64 13.03
C PHE A 220 2.93 3.33 11.74
N MET A 221 4.23 3.61 11.66
CA MET A 221 5.06 3.19 10.53
C MET A 221 5.06 1.66 10.36
N LEU A 222 5.29 0.92 11.44
CA LEU A 222 5.29 -0.54 11.39
C LEU A 222 3.91 -1.09 10.99
N SER A 223 2.83 -0.51 11.50
CA SER A 223 1.46 -0.86 11.13
C SER A 223 1.18 -0.57 9.66
N GLU A 224 1.65 0.56 9.14
CA GLU A 224 1.50 0.90 7.72
C GLU A 224 2.23 -0.09 6.82
N LEU A 225 3.49 -0.43 7.14
CA LEU A 225 4.26 -1.39 6.37
C LEU A 225 3.63 -2.79 6.43
N LEU A 226 3.17 -3.22 7.61
CA LEU A 226 2.48 -4.49 7.80
C LEU A 226 1.21 -4.58 6.97
N THR A 227 0.36 -3.55 7.06
CA THR A 227 -0.92 -3.55 6.35
C THR A 227 -0.73 -3.46 4.83
N GLN A 228 0.26 -2.72 4.33
CA GLN A 228 0.58 -2.71 2.90
C GLN A 228 0.98 -4.10 2.38
N ILE A 229 1.88 -4.80 3.08
CA ILE A 229 2.30 -6.16 2.70
C ILE A 229 1.12 -7.13 2.71
N ASN A 230 0.32 -7.10 3.78
CA ASN A 230 -0.81 -8.00 3.96
C ASN A 230 -1.98 -7.69 3.03
N SER A 231 -2.19 -6.41 2.66
CA SER A 231 -3.23 -6.03 1.71
C SER A 231 -2.99 -6.63 0.33
N VAL A 232 -1.73 -6.67 -0.14
CA VAL A 232 -1.39 -7.33 -1.41
C VAL A 232 -1.73 -8.82 -1.34
N GLU A 233 -1.39 -9.48 -0.26
CA GLU A 233 -1.69 -10.90 -0.03
C GLU A 233 -3.22 -11.14 0.01
N ALA A 234 -3.97 -10.32 0.74
CA ALA A 234 -5.43 -10.43 0.84
C ALA A 234 -6.11 -10.22 -0.51
N LEU A 235 -5.69 -9.19 -1.26
CA LEU A 235 -6.24 -8.88 -2.59
C LEU A 235 -5.90 -9.97 -3.62
N HIS A 236 -4.76 -10.63 -3.47
CA HIS A 236 -4.40 -11.78 -4.31
C HIS A 236 -5.24 -13.02 -3.95
N ARG A 237 -5.35 -13.37 -2.67
CA ARG A 237 -6.19 -14.52 -2.21
C ARG A 237 -7.66 -14.35 -2.57
N SER A 238 -8.17 -13.12 -2.55
CA SER A 238 -9.56 -12.82 -2.94
C SER A 238 -9.78 -12.70 -4.45
N GLY A 239 -8.74 -12.91 -5.26
CA GLY A 239 -8.81 -12.90 -6.72
C GLY A 239 -8.82 -11.52 -7.37
N PHE A 240 -8.79 -10.41 -6.58
CA PHE A 240 -8.69 -9.06 -7.14
C PHE A 240 -7.36 -8.81 -7.84
N PHE A 241 -6.27 -9.36 -7.30
CA PHE A 241 -4.97 -9.33 -7.96
C PHE A 241 -4.68 -10.65 -8.65
N SER A 242 -4.33 -10.58 -9.94
CA SER A 242 -3.67 -11.70 -10.63
C SER A 242 -2.24 -11.88 -10.14
N ASP A 243 -1.59 -12.97 -10.52
CA ASP A 243 -0.17 -13.21 -10.21
C ASP A 243 0.71 -12.05 -10.68
N LEU A 244 0.40 -11.45 -11.82
CA LEU A 244 1.16 -10.31 -12.35
C LEU A 244 1.00 -9.05 -11.50
N LEU A 245 -0.21 -8.74 -11.05
CA LEU A 245 -0.46 -7.64 -10.11
C LEU A 245 0.15 -7.93 -8.73
N TYR A 246 0.11 -9.17 -8.28
CA TYR A 246 0.81 -9.60 -7.07
C TYR A 246 2.31 -9.30 -7.17
N LEU A 247 2.96 -9.73 -8.25
CA LEU A 247 4.40 -9.44 -8.46
C LEU A 247 4.68 -7.94 -8.41
N LYS A 248 3.86 -7.12 -9.10
CA LYS A 248 4.00 -5.66 -9.09
C LYS A 248 3.90 -5.07 -7.71
N PHE A 249 2.77 -5.29 -7.04
CA PHE A 249 2.46 -4.59 -5.80
C PHE A 249 3.21 -5.17 -4.60
N GLN A 250 3.47 -6.49 -4.58
CA GLN A 250 4.27 -7.11 -3.52
C GLN A 250 5.73 -6.66 -3.58
N SER A 251 6.31 -6.54 -4.79
CA SER A 251 7.65 -5.96 -4.96
C SER A 251 7.71 -4.53 -4.45
N ALA A 252 6.67 -3.73 -4.73
CA ALA A 252 6.60 -2.34 -4.29
C ALA A 252 6.47 -2.25 -2.76
N ALA A 253 5.56 -3.02 -2.15
CA ALA A 253 5.33 -3.03 -0.70
C ALA A 253 6.59 -3.48 0.07
N LEU A 254 7.22 -4.57 -0.35
CA LEU A 254 8.43 -5.09 0.28
C LEU A 254 9.62 -4.13 0.15
N LEU A 255 9.83 -3.52 -1.03
CA LEU A 255 10.90 -2.55 -1.20
C LEU A 255 10.67 -1.29 -0.36
N THR A 256 9.42 -0.83 -0.26
CA THR A 256 9.03 0.28 0.62
C THR A 256 9.32 -0.07 2.07
N ALA A 257 8.93 -1.25 2.54
CA ALA A 257 9.16 -1.71 3.90
C ALA A 257 10.67 -1.74 4.24
N VAL A 258 11.48 -2.34 3.36
CA VAL A 258 12.93 -2.43 3.56
C VAL A 258 13.59 -1.05 3.62
N ARG A 259 13.22 -0.14 2.71
CA ARG A 259 13.80 1.21 2.66
C ARG A 259 13.35 2.07 3.84
N SER A 260 12.08 2.03 4.21
CA SER A 260 11.55 2.78 5.35
C SER A 260 12.17 2.34 6.66
N MET A 261 12.27 1.04 6.90
CA MET A 261 12.94 0.50 8.09
C MET A 261 14.41 0.84 8.13
N LYS A 262 15.12 0.80 7.00
CA LYS A 262 16.53 1.20 6.93
C LYS A 262 16.72 2.69 7.26
N SER A 263 15.87 3.56 6.69
CA SER A 263 15.86 4.99 6.98
C SER A 263 15.61 5.25 8.45
N PHE A 264 14.58 4.64 9.02
CA PHE A 264 14.24 4.76 10.43
C PHE A 264 15.38 4.30 11.35
N VAL A 265 15.90 3.08 11.15
CA VAL A 265 16.97 2.51 11.99
C VAL A 265 18.22 3.39 11.94
N ASN A 266 18.63 3.87 10.76
CA ASN A 266 19.79 4.75 10.63
C ASN A 266 19.60 6.07 11.40
N THR A 267 18.41 6.68 11.30
CA THR A 267 18.08 7.92 12.00
C THR A 267 18.03 7.70 13.53
N ALA A 268 17.37 6.64 13.98
CA ALA A 268 17.26 6.28 15.39
C ALA A 268 18.64 5.93 16.02
N MET A 269 19.54 5.31 15.26
CA MET A 269 20.92 5.07 15.71
C MET A 269 21.72 6.36 15.91
N SER A 270 21.45 7.40 15.12
CA SER A 270 22.15 8.69 15.22
C SER A 270 21.66 9.52 16.40
N SER A 271 20.38 9.41 16.79
CA SER A 271 19.72 10.19 17.85
C SER A 271 18.71 9.36 18.65
N PRO A 272 19.13 8.32 19.39
CA PRO A 272 18.21 7.39 20.04
C PRO A 272 17.24 8.08 21.01
N ALA A 273 17.71 9.02 21.80
CA ALA A 273 16.90 9.73 22.79
C ALA A 273 15.82 10.62 22.16
N GLU A 274 16.14 11.26 21.02
CA GLU A 274 15.20 12.10 20.27
C GLU A 274 14.02 11.27 19.74
N PHE A 275 14.28 10.03 19.36
CA PHE A 275 13.25 9.09 18.86
C PHE A 275 12.64 8.21 19.96
N GLY A 276 12.91 8.49 21.23
CA GLY A 276 12.37 7.71 22.35
C GLY A 276 12.74 6.23 22.29
N CYS A 277 13.90 5.90 21.69
CA CYS A 277 14.39 4.55 21.51
C CYS A 277 15.58 4.25 22.43
N THR A 278 15.68 3.00 22.89
CA THR A 278 16.88 2.45 23.53
C THR A 278 17.73 1.73 22.47
N ALA A 279 19.01 1.47 22.78
CA ALA A 279 19.89 0.69 21.90
C ALA A 279 19.33 -0.72 21.61
N ASP A 280 18.74 -1.35 22.62
CA ASP A 280 18.14 -2.68 22.48
C ASP A 280 16.87 -2.64 21.62
N SER A 281 16.05 -1.60 21.75
CA SER A 281 14.87 -1.46 20.90
C SER A 281 15.23 -1.21 19.42
N ILE A 282 16.28 -0.41 19.16
CA ILE A 282 16.80 -0.22 17.79
C ILE A 282 17.31 -1.54 17.21
N LYS A 283 17.99 -2.35 18.02
CA LYS A 283 18.44 -3.68 17.61
C LYS A 283 17.24 -4.61 17.30
N LEU A 284 16.21 -4.61 18.15
CA LEU A 284 14.95 -5.35 17.91
C LEU A 284 14.32 -4.92 16.58
N LEU A 285 14.12 -3.63 16.37
CA LEU A 285 13.53 -3.10 15.14
C LEU A 285 14.39 -3.41 13.91
N SER A 286 15.71 -3.34 14.01
CA SER A 286 16.63 -3.76 12.95
C SER A 286 16.50 -5.25 12.59
N SER A 287 16.13 -6.10 13.55
CA SER A 287 15.97 -7.54 13.35
C SER A 287 14.66 -7.94 12.68
N THR A 288 13.65 -7.04 12.64
CA THR A 288 12.37 -7.31 11.95
C THR A 288 12.55 -7.57 10.46
N ILE A 289 13.61 -7.00 9.85
CA ILE A 289 14.00 -7.29 8.47
C ILE A 289 15.38 -7.93 8.43
N PRO A 290 15.46 -9.28 8.36
CA PRO A 290 16.73 -9.99 8.30
C PRO A 290 17.61 -9.54 7.13
N ARG A 291 18.93 -9.46 7.35
CA ARG A 291 19.89 -8.95 6.35
C ARG A 291 19.79 -9.68 5.01
N LYS A 292 19.56 -11.01 5.01
CA LYS A 292 19.41 -11.82 3.78
C LYS A 292 18.17 -11.39 3.00
N THR A 293 17.02 -11.27 3.67
CA THR A 293 15.76 -10.79 3.07
C THR A 293 15.90 -9.37 2.51
N ARG A 294 16.48 -8.45 3.31
CA ARG A 294 16.75 -7.09 2.86
C ARG A 294 17.56 -7.04 1.58
N LYS A 295 18.69 -7.77 1.50
CA LYS A 295 19.54 -7.79 0.31
C LYS A 295 18.83 -8.40 -0.91
N ALA A 296 17.99 -9.41 -0.72
CA ALA A 296 17.21 -10.01 -1.79
C ALA A 296 16.20 -8.99 -2.37
N ILE A 297 15.47 -8.29 -1.50
CA ILE A 297 14.47 -7.28 -1.90
C ILE A 297 15.15 -6.05 -2.52
N GLU A 298 16.26 -5.55 -1.97
CA GLU A 298 16.99 -4.39 -2.55
C GLU A 298 17.43 -4.64 -4.00
N LYS A 299 17.74 -5.88 -4.37
CA LYS A 299 18.07 -6.25 -5.76
C LYS A 299 16.89 -6.10 -6.73
N THR A 300 15.66 -6.14 -6.24
CA THR A 300 14.46 -6.05 -7.09
C THR A 300 14.10 -4.62 -7.52
N ALA A 301 14.88 -3.62 -7.11
CA ALA A 301 14.53 -2.21 -7.30
C ALA A 301 14.27 -1.82 -8.76
N ASP A 302 15.11 -2.26 -9.70
CA ASP A 302 14.96 -1.95 -11.12
C ASP A 302 13.74 -2.66 -11.71
N LEU A 303 13.51 -3.91 -11.32
CA LEU A 303 12.33 -4.67 -11.73
C LEU A 303 11.04 -4.03 -11.19
N ARG A 304 11.03 -3.64 -9.91
CA ARG A 304 9.92 -2.89 -9.32
C ARG A 304 9.66 -1.58 -10.08
N ASN A 305 10.69 -0.86 -10.47
CA ASN A 305 10.54 0.36 -11.26
C ASN A 305 9.93 0.07 -12.63
N ALA A 306 10.37 -1.00 -13.32
CA ALA A 306 9.78 -1.43 -14.58
C ALA A 306 8.28 -1.77 -14.43
N PHE A 307 7.89 -2.46 -13.36
CA PHE A 307 6.49 -2.75 -13.05
C PHE A 307 5.66 -1.48 -12.81
N VAL A 308 6.13 -0.59 -11.93
CA VAL A 308 5.37 0.59 -11.50
C VAL A 308 5.25 1.61 -12.63
N HIS A 309 6.31 1.83 -13.39
CA HIS A 309 6.34 2.86 -14.44
C HIS A 309 6.09 2.30 -15.85
N TYR A 310 5.75 1.02 -15.99
CA TYR A 310 5.51 0.34 -17.27
C TYR A 310 6.71 0.51 -18.23
N ASP A 311 7.92 0.28 -17.74
CA ASP A 311 9.15 0.54 -18.49
C ASP A 311 10.07 -0.69 -18.55
N PHE A 312 9.53 -1.81 -19.06
CA PHE A 312 10.32 -3.01 -19.35
C PHE A 312 11.39 -2.80 -20.45
N PRO A 313 11.15 -1.95 -21.48
CA PRO A 313 12.20 -1.66 -22.46
C PRO A 313 13.49 -1.05 -21.89
N THR A 314 13.39 -0.24 -20.82
CA THR A 314 14.59 0.25 -20.11
C THR A 314 15.29 -0.88 -19.36
N LEU A 315 14.51 -1.80 -18.78
CA LEU A 315 15.05 -2.92 -18.02
C LEU A 315 15.76 -3.96 -18.91
N VAL A 316 15.08 -4.47 -19.95
CA VAL A 316 15.60 -5.58 -20.79
C VAL A 316 16.25 -5.13 -22.09
N GLY A 317 16.11 -3.86 -22.45
CA GLY A 317 16.52 -3.29 -23.72
C GLY A 317 15.43 -3.38 -24.80
N LYS A 318 15.33 -2.36 -25.67
CA LYS A 318 14.30 -2.32 -26.75
C LYS A 318 14.30 -3.55 -27.65
N LYS A 319 15.48 -4.07 -28.01
CA LYS A 319 15.60 -5.31 -28.81
C LYS A 319 15.06 -6.54 -28.06
N GLY A 320 15.11 -6.54 -26.73
CA GLY A 320 14.63 -7.62 -25.88
C GLY A 320 13.11 -7.66 -25.73
N CYS A 321 12.42 -6.56 -26.08
CA CYS A 321 10.95 -6.47 -26.06
C CYS A 321 10.31 -6.68 -27.44
N ASN A 322 11.04 -6.40 -28.53
CA ASN A 322 10.44 -6.33 -29.85
C ASN A 322 9.96 -7.70 -30.35
N GLY A 323 8.64 -7.85 -30.53
CA GLY A 323 7.99 -9.07 -31.01
C GLY A 323 7.98 -10.23 -30.00
N GLU A 324 8.40 -10.01 -28.77
CA GLU A 324 8.40 -11.03 -27.72
C GLU A 324 7.05 -11.11 -27.01
N PRO A 325 6.61 -12.31 -26.59
CA PRO A 325 5.45 -12.47 -25.73
C PRO A 325 5.64 -11.76 -24.38
N PRO A 326 4.55 -11.24 -23.75
CA PRO A 326 4.63 -10.52 -22.47
C PRO A 326 5.39 -11.26 -21.37
N LEU A 327 5.11 -12.54 -21.18
CA LEU A 327 5.75 -13.36 -20.14
C LEU A 327 7.24 -13.61 -20.43
N ALA A 328 7.66 -13.69 -21.69
CA ALA A 328 9.08 -13.81 -22.05
C ALA A 328 9.85 -12.52 -21.72
N ILE A 329 9.24 -11.36 -21.89
CA ILE A 329 9.82 -10.07 -21.47
C ILE A 329 9.98 -10.02 -19.96
N LEU A 330 8.93 -10.42 -19.23
CA LEU A 330 8.94 -10.50 -17.78
C LEU A 330 10.05 -11.43 -17.27
N GLU A 331 10.15 -12.64 -17.83
CA GLU A 331 11.19 -13.62 -17.50
C GLU A 331 12.59 -13.04 -17.69
N LYS A 332 12.84 -12.40 -18.85
CA LYS A 332 14.12 -11.72 -19.12
C LYS A 332 14.42 -10.63 -18.08
N GLY A 333 13.40 -9.85 -17.69
CA GLY A 333 13.54 -8.80 -16.67
C GLY A 333 13.91 -9.38 -15.30
N ILE A 334 13.25 -10.43 -14.88
CA ILE A 334 13.51 -11.14 -13.61
C ILE A 334 14.89 -11.78 -13.64
N GLN A 335 15.21 -12.53 -14.69
CA GLN A 335 16.51 -13.17 -14.85
C GLN A 335 17.66 -12.16 -14.81
N LYS A 336 17.51 -11.02 -15.50
CA LYS A 336 18.53 -9.96 -15.52
C LYS A 336 18.73 -9.32 -14.15
N THR A 337 17.66 -9.14 -13.38
CA THR A 337 17.68 -8.35 -12.12
C THR A 337 18.00 -9.22 -10.92
N VAL A 338 17.35 -10.37 -10.84
CA VAL A 338 17.38 -11.25 -9.66
C VAL A 338 18.19 -12.52 -9.93
N GLY A 339 18.24 -12.97 -11.18
CA GLY A 339 18.94 -14.19 -11.60
C GLY A 339 18.11 -15.46 -11.33
N SER A 340 16.77 -15.35 -11.36
CA SER A 340 15.84 -16.44 -11.06
C SER A 340 14.72 -16.54 -12.10
N SER A 341 13.94 -17.63 -12.10
CA SER A 341 12.72 -17.75 -12.90
C SER A 341 11.57 -16.91 -12.31
N ILE A 342 10.44 -16.80 -13.03
CA ILE A 342 9.23 -16.14 -12.53
C ILE A 342 8.72 -16.84 -11.27
N GLU A 343 8.68 -18.19 -11.27
CA GLU A 343 8.19 -19.00 -10.15
C GLU A 343 9.09 -18.85 -8.90
N GLU A 344 10.41 -18.87 -9.10
CA GLU A 344 11.37 -18.65 -8.00
C GLU A 344 11.26 -17.23 -7.44
N TYR A 345 11.07 -16.23 -8.31
CA TYR A 345 10.87 -14.85 -7.89
C TYR A 345 9.56 -14.68 -7.12
N TYR A 346 8.48 -15.28 -7.61
CA TYR A 346 7.17 -15.28 -6.93
C TYR A 346 7.29 -15.93 -5.54
N ALA A 347 7.89 -17.10 -5.43
CA ALA A 347 8.13 -17.77 -4.17
C ALA A 347 8.99 -16.95 -3.20
N MET A 348 10.02 -16.26 -3.71
CA MET A 348 10.86 -15.36 -2.92
C MET A 348 10.07 -14.19 -2.36
N LEU A 349 9.14 -13.59 -3.14
CA LEU A 349 8.29 -12.52 -2.66
C LEU A 349 7.32 -13.02 -1.58
N GLN A 350 6.69 -14.18 -1.78
CA GLN A 350 5.78 -14.79 -0.79
C GLN A 350 6.51 -15.09 0.54
N ASP A 351 7.68 -15.74 0.48
CA ASP A 351 8.48 -16.04 1.69
C ASP A 351 8.93 -14.75 2.39
N SER A 352 9.33 -13.74 1.63
CA SER A 352 9.72 -12.44 2.19
C SER A 352 8.54 -11.72 2.84
N ALA A 353 7.37 -11.71 2.20
CA ALA A 353 6.15 -11.12 2.72
C ALA A 353 5.71 -11.79 4.02
N ALA A 354 5.64 -13.12 4.04
CA ALA A 354 5.26 -13.88 5.22
C ALA A 354 6.21 -13.62 6.40
N ARG A 355 7.53 -13.60 6.15
CA ARG A 355 8.54 -13.33 7.18
C ARG A 355 8.45 -11.90 7.72
N LEU A 356 8.36 -10.89 6.84
CA LEU A 356 8.27 -9.51 7.27
C LEU A 356 6.97 -9.25 8.03
N SER A 357 5.86 -9.74 7.52
CA SER A 357 4.55 -9.66 8.17
C SER A 357 4.59 -10.26 9.58
N SER A 358 5.10 -11.49 9.71
CA SER A 358 5.22 -12.15 11.01
C SER A 358 6.13 -11.37 11.98
N ASN A 359 7.32 -10.96 11.52
CA ASN A 359 8.28 -10.25 12.37
C ASN A 359 7.76 -8.88 12.83
N ILE A 360 7.08 -8.14 11.94
CA ILE A 360 6.50 -6.85 12.28
C ILE A 360 5.32 -7.05 13.24
N ALA A 361 4.42 -8.01 12.96
CA ALA A 361 3.28 -8.30 13.82
C ALA A 361 3.73 -8.72 15.23
N GLU A 362 4.79 -9.52 15.37
CA GLU A 362 5.40 -9.89 16.65
C GLU A 362 6.01 -8.67 17.37
N ALA A 363 6.66 -7.77 16.62
CA ALA A 363 7.26 -6.57 17.21
C ALA A 363 6.21 -5.65 17.83
N ILE A 364 5.06 -5.44 17.16
CA ILE A 364 3.98 -4.55 17.60
C ILE A 364 2.85 -5.25 18.36
N GLU A 365 2.85 -6.58 18.42
CA GLU A 365 1.88 -7.43 19.14
C GLU A 365 0.43 -7.05 18.85
N LEU A 366 0.09 -6.97 17.55
CA LEU A 366 -1.29 -6.68 17.16
C LEU A 366 -2.25 -7.74 17.69
N PRO A 367 -3.40 -7.33 18.25
CA PRO A 367 -4.39 -8.26 18.76
C PRO A 367 -4.96 -9.13 17.62
N SER A 368 -5.23 -10.41 17.94
CA SER A 368 -5.92 -11.31 17.01
C SER A 368 -7.38 -10.85 16.77
N PRO A 369 -7.94 -11.07 15.57
CA PRO A 369 -9.36 -10.78 15.32
C PRO A 369 -10.32 -11.57 16.22
N THR A 370 -9.91 -12.72 16.71
CA THR A 370 -10.75 -13.67 17.47
C THR A 370 -10.78 -13.47 18.99
N ASN A 371 -9.85 -12.71 19.56
CA ASN A 371 -9.86 -12.43 21.00
C ASN A 371 -10.76 -11.22 21.31
N ARG A 372 -11.99 -11.47 21.74
CA ARG A 372 -12.89 -10.48 22.36
C ARG A 372 -12.46 -10.16 23.79
#